data_01c1003048c5b8abbd7f781a076d72b7
#
_entry.id   01c1003048c5b8abbd7f781a076d72b7
#
_cell.length_a   1.000
_cell.length_b   1.000
_cell.length_c   1.000
_cell.angle_alpha   90.00
_cell.angle_beta   90.00
_cell.angle_gamma   90.00
#
_symmetry.space_group_name_H-M   'P 1'
#
loop_
_entity.id
_entity.type
_entity.pdbx_description
1 polymer ?
#
loop_
_entity_poly.entity_id
_entity_poly.type
_entity_poly.pdbx_seq_one_letter_code
_entity_poly.pdbx_strand_id
1 'polypeptide(L)'
;MHQTHRFALPALAALALAACGKSEAPAAPAVAPTELAAIETPPPAYPIELACAGAGGQTVLKVTVGPEGTPTEVALVKSSGQTQLDQLAQEKVREWKFRAATRNGQPVAQTIQVPVDFKPPVPKPDECFAIEERAKRGG
;
A
#
# COMPACT_ATOMS: atom_id res chain seq x y z
N MET A 1 -98.48 23.09 16.02
CA MET A 1 -98.08 22.16 15.01
C MET A 1 -96.65 21.86 15.27
N HIS A 2 -96.36 20.62 15.47
CA HIS A 2 -95.27 20.19 16.32
C HIS A 2 -94.04 19.80 15.48
N GLN A 3 -92.91 20.41 15.79
CA GLN A 3 -91.61 20.07 15.20
C GLN A 3 -90.76 19.45 16.26
N THR A 4 -90.54 18.20 16.21
CA THR A 4 -89.61 17.45 17.06
C THR A 4 -88.25 17.38 16.41
N HIS A 5 -87.33 18.10 16.96
CA HIS A 5 -85.91 18.00 16.53
C HIS A 5 -85.23 16.86 17.21
N ARG A 6 -84.75 15.92 16.43
CA ARG A 6 -83.91 14.86 16.88
C ARG A 6 -82.47 15.22 16.60
N PHE A 7 -81.75 15.47 17.66
CA PHE A 7 -80.31 15.64 17.61
C PHE A 7 -79.62 14.30 17.35
N ALA A 8 -78.91 14.22 16.27
CA ALA A 8 -78.00 13.14 16.01
C ALA A 8 -76.59 13.57 16.39
N LEU A 9 -75.98 12.86 17.32
CA LEU A 9 -74.55 13.06 17.66
C LEU A 9 -73.68 12.39 16.58
N PRO A 10 -72.67 13.06 16.09
CA PRO A 10 -71.65 12.39 15.31
C PRO A 10 -70.62 11.76 16.26
N ALA A 11 -70.37 10.45 16.05
CA ALA A 11 -69.29 9.73 16.71
C ALA A 11 -67.94 10.24 16.17
N LEU A 12 -67.10 10.73 17.08
CA LEU A 12 -65.70 11.02 16.79
C LEU A 12 -64.96 9.68 16.64
N ALA A 13 -64.59 9.32 15.40
CA ALA A 13 -63.63 8.30 15.16
C ALA A 13 -62.25 8.86 15.40
N ALA A 14 -61.60 8.47 16.51
CA ALA A 14 -60.22 8.75 16.77
C ALA A 14 -59.34 7.84 15.87
N LEU A 15 -58.77 8.42 14.80
CA LEU A 15 -57.71 7.79 14.05
C LEU A 15 -56.47 7.81 14.91
N ALA A 16 -56.11 6.66 15.51
CA ALA A 16 -54.78 6.46 16.06
C ALA A 16 -53.81 6.27 14.86
N LEU A 17 -53.05 7.31 14.53
CA LEU A 17 -51.87 7.18 13.71
C LEU A 17 -50.81 6.41 14.53
N ALA A 18 -50.71 5.10 14.25
CA ALA A 18 -49.57 4.32 14.63
C ALA A 18 -48.37 4.85 13.82
N ALA A 19 -47.61 5.77 14.40
CA ALA A 19 -46.28 6.11 13.90
C ALA A 19 -45.42 4.87 14.09
N CYS A 20 -45.28 4.05 13.04
CA CYS A 20 -44.18 3.09 12.96
C CYS A 20 -42.87 3.89 12.88
N GLY A 21 -42.38 4.28 14.05
CA GLY A 21 -41.01 4.74 14.19
C GLY A 21 -40.10 3.58 13.83
N LYS A 22 -39.55 3.64 12.62
CA LYS A 22 -38.47 2.74 12.25
C LYS A 22 -37.31 3.09 13.17
N SER A 23 -37.12 2.29 14.19
CA SER A 23 -35.98 2.42 15.08
C SER A 23 -34.78 1.96 14.27
N GLU A 24 -34.12 2.89 13.61
CA GLU A 24 -32.85 2.68 12.96
C GLU A 24 -31.84 2.45 14.07
N ALA A 25 -31.41 1.18 14.25
CA ALA A 25 -30.35 0.88 15.18
C ALA A 25 -29.11 1.70 14.77
N PRO A 26 -28.38 2.34 15.70
CA PRO A 26 -27.17 3.05 15.37
C PRO A 26 -26.23 2.08 14.66
N ALA A 27 -25.81 2.43 13.44
CA ALA A 27 -24.84 1.64 12.69
C ALA A 27 -23.60 1.48 13.58
N ALA A 28 -23.11 0.24 13.72
CA ALA A 28 -21.83 0.00 14.38
C ALA A 28 -20.77 0.91 13.75
N PRO A 29 -19.88 1.54 14.53
CA PRO A 29 -18.85 2.41 13.98
C PRO A 29 -18.06 1.63 12.93
N ALA A 30 -18.04 2.13 11.70
CA ALA A 30 -17.28 1.52 10.62
C ALA A 30 -15.80 1.57 10.97
N VAL A 31 -15.11 0.43 10.87
CA VAL A 31 -13.65 0.39 11.05
C VAL A 31 -13.00 1.11 9.87
N ALA A 32 -12.26 2.17 10.17
CA ALA A 32 -11.57 2.94 9.14
C ALA A 32 -10.54 2.06 8.41
N PRO A 33 -10.47 2.13 7.07
CA PRO A 33 -9.43 1.43 6.33
C PRO A 33 -8.04 1.98 6.68
N THR A 34 -7.03 1.14 6.66
CA THR A 34 -5.64 1.54 6.80
C THR A 34 -4.86 1.27 5.53
N GLU A 35 -3.92 2.13 5.23
CA GLU A 35 -3.05 1.96 4.07
C GLU A 35 -1.85 1.07 4.38
N LEU A 36 -1.28 0.51 3.32
CA LEU A 36 -0.04 -0.26 3.39
C LEU A 36 1.09 0.64 3.90
N ALA A 37 1.88 0.13 4.85
CA ALA A 37 3.02 0.84 5.40
C ALA A 37 4.27 -0.03 5.44
N ALA A 38 5.42 0.54 5.08
CA ALA A 38 6.71 -0.12 5.20
C ALA A 38 7.12 -0.25 6.67
N ILE A 39 7.64 -1.41 7.07
CA ILE A 39 8.19 -1.68 8.41
C ILE A 39 9.70 -1.87 8.34
N GLU A 40 10.15 -2.79 7.50
CA GLU A 40 11.56 -3.10 7.25
C GLU A 40 11.82 -3.08 5.75
N THR A 41 12.65 -2.16 5.30
CA THR A 41 13.03 -2.00 3.90
C THR A 41 14.53 -1.83 3.77
N PRO A 42 15.34 -2.85 4.14
CA PRO A 42 16.79 -2.74 4.03
C PRO A 42 17.21 -2.53 2.57
N PRO A 43 18.18 -1.67 2.31
CA PRO A 43 18.64 -1.43 0.94
C PRO A 43 19.24 -2.69 0.32
N PRO A 44 19.17 -2.84 -1.02
CA PRO A 44 19.87 -3.91 -1.70
C PRO A 44 21.38 -3.75 -1.61
N ALA A 45 22.11 -4.84 -1.79
CA ALA A 45 23.54 -4.79 -1.95
C ALA A 45 23.91 -3.96 -3.18
N TYR A 46 24.94 -3.15 -3.07
CA TYR A 46 25.47 -2.39 -4.18
C TYR A 46 26.93 -2.81 -4.42
N PRO A 47 27.20 -3.65 -5.43
CA PRO A 47 28.54 -4.17 -5.69
C PRO A 47 29.54 -3.05 -5.88
N ILE A 48 30.68 -3.14 -5.17
CA ILE A 48 31.68 -2.08 -5.18
C ILE A 48 32.27 -1.84 -6.58
N GLU A 49 32.33 -2.88 -7.39
CA GLU A 49 32.82 -2.80 -8.76
C GLU A 49 31.91 -1.90 -9.62
N LEU A 50 30.59 -2.06 -9.46
CA LEU A 50 29.61 -1.23 -10.17
C LEU A 50 29.61 0.20 -9.61
N ALA A 51 29.72 0.36 -8.30
CA ALA A 51 29.82 1.65 -7.67
C ALA A 51 31.07 2.42 -8.15
N CYS A 52 32.23 1.75 -8.21
CA CYS A 52 33.47 2.32 -8.70
C CYS A 52 33.43 2.68 -10.19
N ALA A 53 32.73 1.86 -10.99
CA ALA A 53 32.50 2.14 -12.40
C ALA A 53 31.50 3.30 -12.65
N GLY A 54 30.89 3.85 -11.59
CA GLY A 54 29.84 4.86 -11.70
C GLY A 54 28.53 4.32 -12.24
N ALA A 55 28.34 3.00 -12.23
CA ALA A 55 27.12 2.36 -12.69
C ALA A 55 26.03 2.49 -11.65
N GLY A 56 24.99 3.21 -11.96
CA GLY A 56 23.86 3.43 -11.05
C GLY A 56 22.58 3.63 -11.83
N GLY A 57 21.54 4.05 -11.16
CA GLY A 57 20.25 4.32 -11.75
C GLY A 57 19.10 3.95 -10.81
N GLN A 58 17.90 4.09 -11.29
CA GLN A 58 16.69 3.76 -10.55
C GLN A 58 16.01 2.54 -11.16
N THR A 59 15.85 1.50 -10.37
CA THR A 59 14.99 0.37 -10.69
C THR A 59 13.60 0.64 -10.13
N VAL A 60 12.55 0.50 -10.93
CA VAL A 60 11.17 0.58 -10.44
C VAL A 60 10.55 -0.81 -10.48
N LEU A 61 10.05 -1.26 -9.35
CA LEU A 61 9.42 -2.56 -9.18
C LEU A 61 7.93 -2.42 -8.90
N LYS A 62 7.12 -3.29 -9.48
CA LYS A 62 5.74 -3.50 -9.07
C LYS A 62 5.73 -4.62 -8.02
N VAL A 63 5.26 -4.31 -6.83
CA VAL A 63 5.27 -5.22 -5.69
C VAL A 63 3.85 -5.45 -5.21
N THR A 64 3.42 -6.70 -5.19
CA THR A 64 2.17 -7.10 -4.54
C THR A 64 2.50 -7.58 -3.14
N VAL A 65 1.97 -6.91 -2.15
CA VAL A 65 2.11 -7.28 -0.73
C VAL A 65 0.87 -8.03 -0.29
N GLY A 66 1.06 -9.23 0.22
CA GLY A 66 -0.03 -10.07 0.72
C GLY A 66 -0.59 -9.60 2.08
N PRO A 67 -1.68 -10.24 2.54
CA PRO A 67 -2.31 -9.90 3.83
C PRO A 67 -1.38 -10.09 5.04
N GLU A 68 -0.35 -10.92 4.93
CA GLU A 68 0.66 -11.13 5.97
C GLU A 68 1.71 -10.03 6.04
N GLY A 69 1.68 -9.07 5.11
CA GLY A 69 2.65 -7.99 5.04
C GLY A 69 3.98 -8.38 4.36
N THR A 70 3.99 -9.47 3.60
CA THR A 70 5.15 -9.90 2.83
C THR A 70 4.89 -9.78 1.33
N PRO A 71 5.92 -9.42 0.53
CA PRO A 71 5.79 -9.44 -0.92
C PRO A 71 5.48 -10.85 -1.44
N THR A 72 4.42 -10.98 -2.22
CA THR A 72 4.02 -12.22 -2.90
C THR A 72 4.41 -12.23 -4.36
N GLU A 73 4.54 -11.04 -4.95
CA GLU A 73 4.98 -10.85 -6.33
C GLU A 73 5.86 -9.60 -6.44
N VAL A 74 6.97 -9.72 -7.16
CA VAL A 74 7.88 -8.61 -7.47
C VAL A 74 8.20 -8.66 -8.95
N ALA A 75 7.81 -7.65 -9.68
CA ALA A 75 8.02 -7.54 -11.13
C ALA A 75 8.76 -6.25 -11.49
N LEU A 76 9.69 -6.34 -12.44
CA LEU A 76 10.40 -5.18 -12.96
C LEU A 76 9.48 -4.35 -13.86
N VAL A 77 9.35 -3.04 -13.56
CA VAL A 77 8.61 -2.06 -14.35
C VAL A 77 9.56 -1.20 -15.18
N LYS A 78 10.65 -0.75 -14.54
CA LYS A 78 11.67 0.07 -15.17
C LYS A 78 13.06 -0.38 -14.72
N SER A 79 13.93 -0.66 -15.67
CA SER A 79 15.33 -1.00 -15.43
C SER A 79 16.14 0.24 -15.05
N SER A 80 17.12 0.04 -14.16
CA SER A 80 18.17 1.03 -13.88
C SER A 80 19.13 1.23 -15.07
N GLY A 81 19.08 0.35 -16.07
CA GLY A 81 20.07 0.25 -17.13
C GLY A 81 21.17 -0.77 -16.85
N GLN A 82 21.17 -1.37 -15.66
CA GLN A 82 22.13 -2.39 -15.20
C GLN A 82 21.36 -3.62 -14.72
N THR A 83 21.39 -4.69 -15.49
CA THR A 83 20.66 -5.93 -15.18
C THR A 83 21.01 -6.49 -13.81
N GLN A 84 22.28 -6.40 -13.40
CA GLN A 84 22.72 -6.88 -12.10
C GLN A 84 22.08 -6.09 -10.95
N LEU A 85 21.98 -4.76 -11.06
CA LEU A 85 21.32 -3.92 -10.05
C LEU A 85 19.81 -4.21 -9.99
N ASP A 86 19.18 -4.41 -11.14
CA ASP A 86 17.76 -4.76 -11.20
C ASP A 86 17.47 -6.08 -10.51
N GLN A 87 18.33 -7.09 -10.67
CA GLN A 87 18.21 -8.39 -9.99
C GLN A 87 18.38 -8.23 -8.47
N LEU A 88 19.42 -7.52 -8.04
CA LEU A 88 19.68 -7.28 -6.62
C LEU A 88 18.53 -6.51 -5.95
N ALA A 89 17.93 -5.55 -6.65
CA ALA A 89 16.75 -4.84 -6.18
C ALA A 89 15.56 -5.77 -6.00
N GLN A 90 15.27 -6.63 -7.00
CA GLN A 90 14.17 -7.58 -6.93
C GLN A 90 14.35 -8.60 -5.80
N GLU A 91 15.56 -9.14 -5.63
CA GLU A 91 15.87 -10.09 -4.57
C GLU A 91 15.66 -9.45 -3.20
N LYS A 92 16.20 -8.24 -3.00
CA LYS A 92 16.11 -7.58 -1.70
C LYS A 92 14.68 -7.17 -1.34
N VAL A 93 13.92 -6.67 -2.29
CA VAL A 93 12.52 -6.26 -2.05
C VAL A 93 11.64 -7.45 -1.65
N ARG A 94 11.93 -8.67 -2.07
CA ARG A 94 11.23 -9.87 -1.60
C ARG A 94 11.38 -10.14 -0.10
N GLU A 95 12.43 -9.63 0.50
CA GLU A 95 12.70 -9.78 1.94
C GLU A 95 12.05 -8.66 2.79
N TRP A 96 11.52 -7.63 2.15
CA TRP A 96 10.93 -6.49 2.84
C TRP A 96 9.70 -6.86 3.64
N LYS A 97 9.45 -6.12 4.71
CA LYS A 97 8.29 -6.30 5.58
C LYS A 97 7.42 -5.06 5.58
N PHE A 98 6.14 -5.31 5.50
CA PHE A 98 5.11 -4.28 5.49
C PHE A 98 4.03 -4.58 6.52
N ARG A 99 3.36 -3.55 6.98
CA ARG A 99 2.06 -3.69 7.61
C ARG A 99 1.02 -3.67 6.50
N ALA A 100 0.27 -4.76 6.37
CA ALA A 100 -0.75 -4.86 5.33
C ALA A 100 -1.82 -3.77 5.46
N ALA A 101 -2.35 -3.34 4.33
CA ALA A 101 -3.55 -2.51 4.30
C ALA A 101 -4.74 -3.27 4.89
N THR A 102 -5.68 -2.57 5.51
CA THR A 102 -6.91 -3.18 6.01
C THR A 102 -8.15 -2.56 5.39
N ARG A 103 -9.17 -3.39 5.21
CA ARG A 103 -10.52 -2.98 4.83
C ARG A 103 -11.50 -3.69 5.75
N ASN A 104 -12.40 -2.95 6.41
CA ASN A 104 -13.31 -3.47 7.44
C ASN A 104 -12.56 -4.24 8.56
N GLY A 105 -11.38 -3.79 8.94
CA GLY A 105 -10.53 -4.42 9.95
C GLY A 105 -9.80 -5.68 9.49
N GLN A 106 -9.95 -6.11 8.23
CA GLN A 106 -9.29 -7.29 7.68
C GLN A 106 -8.08 -6.92 6.83
N PRO A 107 -6.94 -7.59 7.02
CA PRO A 107 -5.77 -7.39 6.14
C PRO A 107 -6.11 -7.79 4.71
N VAL A 108 -5.68 -6.98 3.75
CA VAL A 108 -5.88 -7.22 2.32
C VAL A 108 -4.57 -7.08 1.56
N ALA A 109 -4.46 -7.78 0.43
CA ALA A 109 -3.34 -7.60 -0.48
C ALA A 109 -3.44 -6.22 -1.17
N GLN A 110 -2.28 -5.61 -1.41
CA GLN A 110 -2.18 -4.36 -2.16
C GLN A 110 -0.95 -4.36 -3.05
N THR A 111 -1.09 -3.84 -4.25
CA THR A 111 0.01 -3.66 -5.20
C THR A 111 0.49 -2.21 -5.18
N ILE A 112 1.81 -2.04 -5.09
CA ILE A 112 2.47 -0.74 -5.09
C ILE A 112 3.63 -0.71 -6.08
N GLN A 113 4.07 0.49 -6.46
CA GLN A 113 5.34 0.67 -7.15
C GLN A 113 6.41 1.11 -6.15
N VAL A 114 7.58 0.49 -6.24
CA VAL A 114 8.72 0.72 -5.36
C VAL A 114 9.90 1.16 -6.21
N PRO A 115 10.36 2.42 -6.10
CA PRO A 115 11.61 2.85 -6.68
C PRO A 115 12.77 2.44 -5.78
N VAL A 116 13.82 1.89 -6.39
CA VAL A 116 15.07 1.54 -5.73
C VAL A 116 16.21 2.28 -6.43
N ASP A 117 16.85 3.16 -5.71
CA ASP A 117 17.91 4.02 -6.24
C ASP A 117 19.29 3.46 -5.91
N PHE A 118 20.11 3.30 -6.94
CA PHE A 118 21.53 3.00 -6.83
C PHE A 118 22.32 4.26 -7.20
N LYS A 119 22.95 4.87 -6.23
CA LYS A 119 23.72 6.10 -6.40
C LYS A 119 25.20 5.80 -6.17
N PRO A 120 26.04 5.93 -7.22
CA PRO A 120 27.47 5.83 -7.06
C PRO A 120 27.97 6.82 -6.01
N PRO A 121 28.89 6.42 -5.11
CA PRO A 121 29.42 7.31 -4.08
C PRO A 121 30.26 8.45 -4.70
N VAL A 122 30.11 9.64 -4.13
CA VAL A 122 30.90 10.83 -4.50
C VAL A 122 31.40 11.48 -3.22
N PRO A 123 32.73 11.62 -3.03
CA PRO A 123 33.83 11.15 -3.90
C PRO A 123 33.92 9.62 -3.98
N LYS A 124 34.62 9.11 -5.00
CA LYS A 124 34.92 7.67 -5.10
C LYS A 124 35.66 7.19 -3.86
N PRO A 125 35.26 6.03 -3.27
CA PRO A 125 36.02 5.41 -2.19
C PRO A 125 37.45 5.04 -2.61
N ASP A 126 38.37 5.02 -1.66
CA ASP A 126 39.80 4.67 -1.92
C ASP A 126 39.93 3.24 -2.47
N GLU A 127 39.03 2.34 -2.08
CA GLU A 127 38.99 0.97 -2.60
C GLU A 127 38.83 0.89 -4.12
N CYS A 128 38.20 1.91 -4.74
CA CYS A 128 38.03 1.96 -6.19
C CYS A 128 39.37 2.07 -6.93
N PHE A 129 40.35 2.79 -6.38
CA PHE A 129 41.68 2.89 -6.98
C PHE A 129 42.36 1.54 -7.04
N ALA A 130 42.24 0.73 -5.98
CA ALA A 130 42.82 -0.62 -5.93
C ALA A 130 42.13 -1.56 -6.93
N ILE A 131 40.84 -1.40 -7.18
CA ILE A 131 40.06 -2.17 -8.17
C ILE A 131 40.50 -1.80 -9.58
N GLU A 132 40.60 -0.49 -9.88
CA GLU A 132 41.04 0.03 -11.18
C GLU A 132 42.47 -0.40 -11.52
N GLU A 133 43.39 -0.38 -10.53
CA GLU A 133 44.78 -0.85 -10.71
C GLU A 133 44.84 -2.36 -10.99
N ARG A 134 44.00 -3.16 -10.35
CA ARG A 134 43.92 -4.61 -10.65
C ARG A 134 43.39 -4.88 -12.03
N ALA A 135 42.36 -4.14 -12.46
CA ALA A 135 41.81 -4.26 -13.79
C ALA A 135 42.83 -3.90 -14.89
N LYS A 136 43.67 -2.87 -14.67
CA LYS A 136 44.74 -2.48 -15.60
C LYS A 136 45.85 -3.52 -15.71
N ARG A 137 46.14 -4.27 -14.60
CA ARG A 137 47.19 -5.29 -14.58
C ARG A 137 46.74 -6.65 -15.11
N GLY A 138 45.43 -6.93 -15.14
CA GLY A 138 44.87 -8.19 -15.59
C GLY A 138 44.44 -8.21 -17.07
N GLY A 139 44.62 -7.12 -17.79
CA GLY A 139 44.28 -6.96 -19.21
C GLY A 139 45.50 -7.20 -20.13
#